data_2a63b3978f2649a099c0cbcf410f7352
#
_entry.id   2a63b3978f2649a099c0cbcf410f7352
#
_cell.length_a   1.000
_cell.length_b   1.000
_cell.length_c   1.000
_cell.angle_alpha   90.00
_cell.angle_beta   90.00
_cell.angle_gamma   90.00
#
_symmetry.space_group_name_H-M   'P 1'
#
loop_
_entity.id
_entity.type
_entity.pdbx_description
1 polymer ?
#
loop_
_entity_poly.entity_id
_entity_poly.type
_entity_poly.pdbx_seq_one_letter_code
_entity_poly.pdbx_strand_id
1 'polypeptide(L)'
;MVCEAFGGGVFAYVSQLCNDMCDEFDVYLAYALRPQTPKNYKDALDKRVHLIEVKNFGHLKSISKDIDLINELRQIEKSIQPDVIHLHSSIAGGIGRIAFNGKDNKVVYTPHGYAHILMGNPKSLKCQAFRLMEKILGNRANCITLTCCESEDEEAKKFAKRTTYVETGVNLKDLSDSLDRIVPQKNEKFTVYTLGRTCTQKQPWLFNEIAKTVPEAKFVWIGGGELDYQLDAPNLEHIAWKPRHEALALGKGADVFILCSLGEAIAMSLIENMFMGKLIMVSNKMGNKSVIKDGENGYVCETIEDYAKHIREAMKQFPQELCDHAVKDVQTIYNTETMAKKYIKFYYDAIAGKFD
;
A
#
# COMPACT_ATOMS: atom_id res chain seq x y z
N MET A 1 -1.97 16.61 6.92
CA MET A 1 -1.42 15.24 6.78
C MET A 1 0.07 15.25 7.07
N VAL A 2 0.62 14.19 7.68
CA VAL A 2 2.05 14.08 8.01
C VAL A 2 2.58 12.76 7.45
N CYS A 3 3.55 12.82 6.53
CA CYS A 3 4.07 11.65 5.82
C CYS A 3 5.60 11.70 5.68
N GLU A 4 6.31 10.86 6.44
CA GLU A 4 7.76 10.76 6.28
C GLU A 4 8.16 9.77 5.17
N ALA A 5 7.35 8.73 4.92
CA ALA A 5 7.59 7.70 3.90
C ALA A 5 7.10 8.12 2.51
N PHE A 6 7.33 9.39 2.11
CA PHE A 6 6.79 9.99 0.89
C PHE A 6 7.48 9.47 -0.38
N GLY A 7 7.24 8.16 -0.66
CA GLY A 7 7.80 7.44 -1.81
C GLY A 7 7.00 6.17 -2.12
N GLY A 8 7.13 5.67 -3.35
CA GLY A 8 6.45 4.44 -3.78
C GLY A 8 4.93 4.47 -3.61
N GLY A 9 4.35 3.39 -3.08
CA GLY A 9 2.90 3.27 -2.90
C GLY A 9 2.31 4.27 -1.91
N VAL A 10 3.06 4.63 -0.85
CA VAL A 10 2.61 5.64 0.13
C VAL A 10 2.54 7.02 -0.50
N PHE A 11 3.51 7.37 -1.37
CA PHE A 11 3.45 8.61 -2.14
C PHE A 11 2.18 8.69 -3.00
N ALA A 12 1.92 7.63 -3.80
CA ALA A 12 0.75 7.59 -4.66
C ALA A 12 -0.56 7.74 -3.86
N TYR A 13 -0.66 7.00 -2.75
CA TYR A 13 -1.81 7.05 -1.86
C TYR A 13 -2.02 8.43 -1.23
N VAL A 14 -0.99 8.99 -0.58
CA VAL A 14 -1.11 10.26 0.15
C VAL A 14 -1.34 11.43 -0.80
N SER A 15 -0.67 11.45 -1.97
CA SER A 15 -0.88 12.49 -2.98
C SER A 15 -2.33 12.46 -3.51
N GLN A 16 -2.84 11.28 -3.83
CA GLN A 16 -4.24 11.14 -4.29
C GLN A 16 -5.22 11.57 -3.19
N LEU A 17 -5.00 11.11 -1.94
CA LEU A 17 -5.86 11.50 -0.82
C LEU A 17 -5.85 13.01 -0.57
N CYS A 18 -4.68 13.66 -0.64
CA CYS A 18 -4.60 15.12 -0.54
C CYS A 18 -5.45 15.80 -1.60
N ASN A 19 -5.33 15.36 -2.86
CA ASN A 19 -6.07 15.93 -3.98
C ASN A 19 -7.58 15.75 -3.80
N ASP A 20 -8.01 14.55 -3.42
CA ASP A 20 -9.43 14.21 -3.24
C ASP A 20 -10.08 14.99 -2.07
N MET A 21 -9.28 15.46 -1.11
CA MET A 21 -9.77 16.21 0.05
C MET A 21 -9.86 17.72 -0.17
N CYS A 22 -9.24 18.27 -1.23
CA CYS A 22 -9.15 19.73 -1.44
C CYS A 22 -10.49 20.44 -1.74
N ASP A 23 -11.53 19.69 -2.10
CA ASP A 23 -12.85 20.27 -2.34
C ASP A 23 -13.64 20.49 -1.04
N GLU A 24 -13.28 19.78 0.04
CA GLU A 24 -13.98 19.78 1.33
C GLU A 24 -13.14 20.38 2.48
N PHE A 25 -11.80 20.32 2.36
CA PHE A 25 -10.87 20.69 3.42
C PHE A 25 -9.74 21.57 2.92
N ASP A 26 -9.21 22.41 3.81
CA ASP A 26 -7.92 23.09 3.61
C ASP A 26 -6.79 22.13 3.96
N VAL A 27 -6.08 21.64 2.93
CA VAL A 27 -5.17 20.49 3.04
C VAL A 27 -3.72 20.93 3.17
N TYR A 28 -3.10 20.58 4.28
CA TYR A 28 -1.67 20.76 4.55
C TYR A 28 -0.96 19.41 4.53
N LEU A 29 0.13 19.30 3.77
CA LEU A 29 0.98 18.11 3.71
C LEU A 29 2.37 18.40 4.26
N ALA A 30 2.64 17.94 5.49
CA ALA A 30 3.97 17.94 6.09
C ALA A 30 4.68 16.63 5.67
N TYR A 31 5.76 16.74 4.89
CA TYR A 31 6.39 15.58 4.24
C TYR A 31 7.92 15.60 4.35
N ALA A 32 8.54 14.45 4.07
CA ALA A 32 9.98 14.32 3.90
C ALA A 32 10.33 13.77 2.52
N LEU A 33 11.35 14.33 1.88
CA LEU A 33 11.89 13.77 0.64
C LEU A 33 12.67 12.49 0.92
N ARG A 34 12.44 11.47 0.10
CA ARG A 34 13.11 10.17 0.13
C ARG A 34 13.79 9.90 -1.21
N PRO A 35 14.80 9.02 -1.27
CA PRO A 35 15.38 8.62 -2.56
C PRO A 35 14.34 8.09 -3.56
N GLN A 36 13.23 7.53 -3.07
CA GLN A 36 12.13 6.99 -3.86
C GLN A 36 11.04 8.02 -4.19
N THR A 37 11.12 9.25 -3.66
CA THR A 37 10.18 10.33 -4.03
C THR A 37 10.43 10.73 -5.48
N PRO A 38 9.41 10.76 -6.35
CA PRO A 38 9.57 11.21 -7.74
C PRO A 38 10.12 12.64 -7.79
N LYS A 39 11.03 12.91 -8.72
CA LYS A 39 11.63 14.27 -8.86
C LYS A 39 10.57 15.32 -9.15
N ASN A 40 9.53 14.97 -9.86
CA ASN A 40 8.41 15.82 -10.21
C ASN A 40 7.19 15.61 -9.28
N TYR A 41 7.41 15.25 -8.01
CA TYR A 41 6.34 14.93 -7.05
C TYR A 41 5.28 16.03 -6.91
N LYS A 42 5.66 17.30 -7.13
CA LYS A 42 4.72 18.44 -7.05
C LYS A 42 3.67 18.41 -8.15
N ASP A 43 3.98 17.81 -9.31
CA ASP A 43 3.05 17.71 -10.43
C ASP A 43 1.90 16.72 -10.15
N ALA A 44 2.10 15.83 -9.18
CA ALA A 44 1.08 14.87 -8.72
C ALA A 44 0.12 15.45 -7.68
N LEU A 45 0.33 16.67 -7.22
CA LEU A 45 -0.45 17.32 -6.16
C LEU A 45 -1.28 18.48 -6.73
N ASP A 46 -2.52 18.60 -6.24
CA ASP A 46 -3.36 19.76 -6.52
C ASP A 46 -2.67 21.02 -5.97
N LYS A 47 -2.77 22.12 -6.71
CA LYS A 47 -2.15 23.41 -6.36
C LYS A 47 -2.70 24.01 -5.06
N ARG A 48 -3.85 23.55 -4.60
CA ARG A 48 -4.47 23.95 -3.32
C ARG A 48 -3.84 23.26 -2.11
N VAL A 49 -3.05 22.19 -2.31
CA VAL A 49 -2.36 21.51 -1.21
C VAL A 49 -1.19 22.35 -0.72
N HIS A 50 -1.20 22.74 0.54
CA HIS A 50 -0.11 23.47 1.19
C HIS A 50 1.02 22.52 1.58
N LEU A 51 2.18 22.68 0.94
CA LEU A 51 3.34 21.80 1.11
C LEU A 51 4.29 22.32 2.18
N ILE A 52 4.63 21.49 3.17
CA ILE A 52 5.56 21.79 4.26
C ILE A 52 6.63 20.71 4.32
N GLU A 53 7.85 21.01 3.91
CA GLU A 53 8.96 20.08 4.03
C GLU A 53 9.49 20.06 5.47
N VAL A 54 9.39 18.89 6.13
CA VAL A 54 9.86 18.67 7.50
C VAL A 54 11.32 18.21 7.47
N LYS A 55 12.22 19.08 7.84
CA LYS A 55 13.68 18.88 7.68
C LYS A 55 14.25 17.80 8.58
N ASN A 56 13.68 17.64 9.78
CA ASN A 56 14.21 16.73 10.79
C ASN A 56 13.81 15.25 10.59
N PHE A 57 12.89 14.92 9.70
CA PHE A 57 12.56 13.50 9.38
C PHE A 57 13.74 12.70 8.84
N GLY A 58 14.73 13.32 8.24
CA GLY A 58 15.92 12.66 7.69
C GLY A 58 16.92 12.14 8.73
N HIS A 59 16.74 12.42 10.01
CA HIS A 59 17.79 12.32 11.02
C HIS A 59 17.51 11.38 12.20
N LEU A 60 16.62 10.42 12.06
CA LEU A 60 16.17 9.46 13.10
C LEU A 60 17.30 8.53 13.66
N LYS A 61 18.47 9.09 13.99
CA LYS A 61 19.62 8.33 14.49
C LYS A 61 20.08 8.75 15.90
N SER A 62 19.43 9.73 16.52
CA SER A 62 19.77 10.14 17.88
C SER A 62 18.57 10.77 18.60
N ILE A 63 18.47 10.56 19.91
CA ILE A 63 17.39 11.07 20.79
C ILE A 63 17.25 12.59 20.71
N SER A 64 18.37 13.33 20.58
CA SER A 64 18.33 14.80 20.44
C SER A 64 17.59 15.24 19.17
N LYS A 65 17.82 14.54 18.05
CA LYS A 65 17.16 14.84 16.76
C LYS A 65 15.70 14.45 16.74
N ASP A 66 15.31 13.43 17.50
CA ASP A 66 13.89 13.06 17.68
C ASP A 66 13.14 14.16 18.46
N ILE A 67 13.82 14.82 19.44
CA ILE A 67 13.24 15.96 20.15
C ILE A 67 13.08 17.17 19.21
N ASP A 68 14.08 17.46 18.35
CA ASP A 68 14.00 18.54 17.38
C ASP A 68 12.84 18.33 16.40
N LEU A 69 12.64 17.09 15.93
CA LEU A 69 11.52 16.72 15.09
C LEU A 69 10.17 16.91 15.79
N ILE A 70 10.04 16.48 17.05
CA ILE A 70 8.83 16.69 17.84
C ILE A 70 8.52 18.20 17.98
N ASN A 71 9.55 19.01 18.24
CA ASN A 71 9.39 20.47 18.36
C ASN A 71 8.99 21.11 17.04
N GLU A 72 9.60 20.69 15.92
CA GLU A 72 9.24 21.16 14.57
C GLU A 72 7.77 20.83 14.24
N LEU A 73 7.33 19.60 14.49
CA LEU A 73 5.94 19.20 14.27
C LEU A 73 4.94 19.99 15.13
N ARG A 74 5.28 20.26 16.40
CA ARG A 74 4.46 21.12 17.29
C ARG A 74 4.39 22.57 16.84
N GLN A 75 5.48 23.09 16.27
CA GLN A 75 5.46 24.44 15.71
C GLN A 75 4.57 24.52 14.47
N ILE A 76 4.58 23.50 13.62
CA ILE A 76 3.69 23.39 12.45
C ILE A 76 2.23 23.32 12.93
N GLU A 77 1.92 22.44 13.88
CA GLU A 77 0.59 22.35 14.49
C GLU A 77 0.10 23.69 15.02
N LYS A 78 0.92 24.39 15.81
CA LYS A 78 0.59 25.68 16.40
C LYS A 78 0.34 26.77 15.35
N SER A 79 1.04 26.71 14.21
CA SER A 79 0.89 27.70 13.13
C SER A 79 -0.38 27.49 12.29
N ILE A 80 -0.79 26.21 12.13
CA ILE A 80 -1.93 25.84 11.27
C ILE A 80 -3.21 25.70 12.08
N GLN A 81 -3.13 25.19 13.32
CA GLN A 81 -4.28 24.86 14.18
C GLN A 81 -5.28 23.92 13.50
N PRO A 82 -4.84 22.74 13.03
CA PRO A 82 -5.68 21.83 12.26
C PRO A 82 -6.76 21.16 13.12
N ASP A 83 -7.95 20.94 12.59
CA ASP A 83 -9.02 20.16 13.24
C ASP A 83 -8.69 18.66 13.30
N VAL A 84 -7.97 18.15 12.29
CA VAL A 84 -7.54 16.75 12.20
C VAL A 84 -6.07 16.68 11.76
N ILE A 85 -5.31 15.85 12.45
CA ILE A 85 -3.92 15.51 12.08
C ILE A 85 -3.88 14.05 11.66
N HIS A 86 -3.59 13.79 10.37
CA HIS A 86 -3.49 12.42 9.87
C HIS A 86 -2.03 12.03 9.62
N LEU A 87 -1.58 11.01 10.35
CA LEU A 87 -0.22 10.48 10.34
C LEU A 87 -0.15 9.25 9.42
N HIS A 88 0.77 9.24 8.47
CA HIS A 88 0.96 8.15 7.52
C HIS A 88 2.30 7.46 7.73
N SER A 89 2.29 6.14 7.89
CA SER A 89 3.42 5.25 8.14
C SER A 89 3.89 5.15 9.59
N SER A 90 4.67 4.10 9.88
CA SER A 90 5.05 3.75 11.26
C SER A 90 5.91 4.79 11.96
N ILE A 91 6.78 5.52 11.24
CA ILE A 91 7.67 6.51 11.86
C ILE A 91 6.89 7.80 12.14
N ALA A 92 6.20 8.35 11.14
CA ALA A 92 5.34 9.51 11.35
C ALA A 92 4.25 9.20 12.39
N GLY A 93 3.68 7.99 12.37
CA GLY A 93 2.73 7.52 13.37
C GLY A 93 3.30 7.44 14.78
N GLY A 94 4.54 6.93 14.94
CA GLY A 94 5.20 6.85 16.25
C GLY A 94 5.50 8.22 16.83
N ILE A 95 6.24 9.04 16.10
CA ILE A 95 6.66 10.37 16.56
C ILE A 95 5.49 11.34 16.62
N GLY A 96 4.60 11.33 15.62
CA GLY A 96 3.43 12.20 15.60
C GLY A 96 2.48 11.95 16.78
N ARG A 97 2.22 10.69 17.15
CA ARG A 97 1.41 10.37 18.34
C ARG A 97 2.05 10.82 19.67
N ILE A 98 3.37 11.06 19.68
CA ILE A 98 4.07 11.67 20.81
C ILE A 98 4.00 13.21 20.74
N ALA A 99 4.19 13.77 19.55
CA ALA A 99 4.17 15.21 19.33
C ALA A 99 2.77 15.82 19.57
N PHE A 100 1.75 15.19 18.99
CA PHE A 100 0.36 15.67 18.97
C PHE A 100 -0.49 14.94 20.02
N ASN A 101 -0.22 15.20 21.29
CA ASN A 101 -0.94 14.57 22.39
C ASN A 101 -1.95 15.52 23.10
N GLY A 102 -2.21 16.68 22.50
CA GLY A 102 -3.19 17.65 22.99
C GLY A 102 -4.63 17.11 22.94
N LYS A 103 -5.54 17.77 23.69
CA LYS A 103 -6.95 17.39 23.73
C LYS A 103 -7.75 17.99 22.56
N ASP A 104 -7.21 19.02 21.92
CA ASP A 104 -7.94 19.89 21.00
C ASP A 104 -7.91 19.36 19.56
N ASN A 105 -6.98 18.49 19.21
CA ASN A 105 -6.84 17.93 17.87
C ASN A 105 -7.15 16.44 17.84
N LYS A 106 -7.86 16.01 16.81
CA LYS A 106 -8.05 14.57 16.53
C LYS A 106 -6.87 14.05 15.75
N VAL A 107 -6.17 13.06 16.30
CA VAL A 107 -5.04 12.42 15.65
C VAL A 107 -5.50 11.12 15.02
N VAL A 108 -5.33 11.01 13.70
CA VAL A 108 -5.59 9.81 12.92
C VAL A 108 -4.25 9.19 12.53
N TYR A 109 -4.15 7.88 12.58
CA TYR A 109 -2.95 7.13 12.20
C TYR A 109 -3.26 6.03 11.23
N THR A 110 -2.62 6.06 10.05
CA THR A 110 -2.64 4.98 9.05
C THR A 110 -1.26 4.35 8.92
N PRO A 111 -1.10 3.07 9.30
CA PRO A 111 0.21 2.38 9.27
C PRO A 111 0.75 2.11 7.86
N HIS A 112 -0.10 1.92 6.85
CA HIS A 112 0.28 1.46 5.50
C HIS A 112 1.06 0.15 5.51
N GLY A 113 0.56 -0.81 6.26
CA GLY A 113 1.25 -2.05 6.58
C GLY A 113 2.13 -1.91 7.83
N TYR A 114 1.81 -2.70 8.83
CA TYR A 114 2.57 -2.67 10.09
C TYR A 114 4.00 -3.14 9.89
N ALA A 115 4.98 -2.31 10.28
CA ALA A 115 6.40 -2.60 10.10
C ALA A 115 6.82 -3.96 10.68
N HIS A 116 6.25 -4.36 11.83
CA HIS A 116 6.56 -5.64 12.48
C HIS A 116 6.06 -6.86 11.68
N ILE A 117 5.08 -6.71 10.78
CA ILE A 117 4.62 -7.75 9.86
C ILE A 117 5.51 -7.76 8.61
N LEU A 118 5.74 -6.59 8.01
CA LEU A 118 6.43 -6.45 6.73
C LEU A 118 7.92 -6.84 6.80
N MET A 119 8.52 -6.79 7.99
CA MET A 119 9.93 -7.16 8.20
C MET A 119 10.20 -8.68 8.18
N GLY A 120 9.17 -9.52 8.22
CA GLY A 120 9.27 -10.96 8.05
C GLY A 120 9.95 -11.75 9.18
N ASN A 121 10.53 -11.09 10.18
CA ASN A 121 11.14 -11.76 11.33
C ASN A 121 10.54 -11.27 12.65
N PRO A 122 9.45 -11.91 13.14
CA PRO A 122 8.73 -11.48 14.34
C PRO A 122 9.57 -11.59 15.63
N LYS A 123 10.65 -12.38 15.63
CA LYS A 123 11.56 -12.54 16.79
C LYS A 123 12.66 -11.48 16.85
N SER A 124 12.84 -10.66 15.82
CA SER A 124 13.86 -9.62 15.83
C SER A 124 13.55 -8.55 16.88
N LEU A 125 14.57 -8.02 17.55
CA LEU A 125 14.42 -6.93 18.53
C LEU A 125 13.71 -5.71 17.91
N LYS A 126 13.97 -5.45 16.63
CA LYS A 126 13.35 -4.34 15.90
C LYS A 126 11.85 -4.55 15.72
N CYS A 127 11.41 -5.75 15.34
CA CYS A 127 9.97 -6.08 15.26
C CYS A 127 9.29 -5.96 16.62
N GLN A 128 9.94 -6.45 17.69
CA GLN A 128 9.40 -6.34 19.04
C GLN A 128 9.30 -4.88 19.50
N ALA A 129 10.29 -4.05 19.16
CA ALA A 129 10.23 -2.60 19.45
C ALA A 129 9.07 -1.90 18.74
N PHE A 130 8.83 -2.20 17.46
CA PHE A 130 7.65 -1.68 16.75
C PHE A 130 6.33 -2.14 17.38
N ARG A 131 6.20 -3.41 17.74
CA ARG A 131 5.00 -3.92 18.43
C ARG A 131 4.78 -3.24 19.77
N LEU A 132 5.83 -3.03 20.55
CA LEU A 132 5.75 -2.32 21.83
C LEU A 132 5.33 -0.86 21.62
N MET A 133 5.90 -0.19 20.61
CA MET A 133 5.52 1.18 20.25
C MET A 133 4.02 1.25 19.92
N GLU A 134 3.51 0.34 19.06
CA GLU A 134 2.08 0.29 18.73
C GLU A 134 1.22 0.07 19.98
N LYS A 135 1.61 -0.84 20.87
CA LYS A 135 0.89 -1.13 22.11
C LYS A 135 0.84 0.08 23.06
N ILE A 136 1.92 0.85 23.16
CA ILE A 136 1.98 2.05 24.03
C ILE A 136 1.18 3.20 23.42
N LEU A 137 1.34 3.44 22.11
CA LEU A 137 0.79 4.61 21.45
C LEU A 137 -0.64 4.41 20.90
N GLY A 138 -1.05 3.17 20.62
CA GLY A 138 -2.34 2.86 20.02
C GLY A 138 -3.55 3.20 20.89
N ASN A 139 -3.36 3.33 22.20
CA ASN A 139 -4.44 3.65 23.15
C ASN A 139 -4.41 5.11 23.68
N ARG A 140 -3.67 6.00 23.02
CA ARG A 140 -3.70 7.41 23.42
C ARG A 140 -5.09 8.01 23.19
N ALA A 141 -5.52 8.89 24.13
CA ALA A 141 -6.91 9.33 24.21
C ALA A 141 -7.44 10.00 22.94
N ASN A 142 -6.60 10.70 22.20
CA ASN A 142 -6.99 11.44 20.99
C ASN A 142 -6.59 10.74 19.67
N CYS A 143 -6.18 9.48 19.71
CA CYS A 143 -5.70 8.75 18.53
C CYS A 143 -6.75 7.74 18.03
N ILE A 144 -7.04 7.80 16.73
CA ILE A 144 -7.86 6.83 16.00
C ILE A 144 -6.96 6.15 14.99
N THR A 145 -6.91 4.82 15.00
CA THR A 145 -6.18 4.06 13.98
C THR A 145 -7.12 3.79 12.80
N LEU A 146 -6.80 4.37 11.65
CA LEU A 146 -7.54 4.19 10.40
C LEU A 146 -6.70 3.36 9.45
N THR A 147 -7.07 2.12 9.22
CA THR A 147 -6.31 1.20 8.37
C THR A 147 -6.82 1.18 6.93
N CYS A 148 -6.08 0.53 6.04
CA CYS A 148 -6.39 0.49 4.62
C CYS A 148 -7.30 -0.68 4.21
N CYS A 149 -7.50 -1.66 5.11
CA CYS A 149 -8.35 -2.82 4.86
C CYS A 149 -8.75 -3.53 6.16
N GLU A 150 -9.72 -4.43 6.05
CA GLU A 150 -10.26 -5.19 7.18
C GLU A 150 -9.19 -5.99 7.93
N SER A 151 -8.35 -6.75 7.24
CA SER A 151 -7.32 -7.58 7.91
C SER A 151 -6.20 -6.77 8.55
N GLU A 152 -5.96 -5.53 8.09
CA GLU A 152 -5.07 -4.59 8.79
C GLU A 152 -5.77 -4.01 10.03
N ASP A 153 -7.09 -3.81 9.98
CA ASP A 153 -7.89 -3.38 11.14
C ASP A 153 -7.98 -4.49 12.21
N GLU A 154 -8.10 -5.74 11.81
CA GLU A 154 -7.97 -6.89 12.72
C GLU A 154 -6.63 -6.88 13.47
N GLU A 155 -5.55 -6.54 12.78
CA GLU A 155 -4.24 -6.38 13.43
C GLU A 155 -4.20 -5.14 14.34
N ALA A 156 -4.78 -4.03 13.91
CA ALA A 156 -4.87 -2.78 14.68
C ALA A 156 -5.60 -2.97 16.02
N LYS A 157 -6.68 -3.74 16.04
CA LYS A 157 -7.45 -4.08 17.25
C LYS A 157 -6.64 -4.76 18.35
N LYS A 158 -5.49 -5.36 18.02
CA LYS A 158 -4.56 -5.93 19.03
C LYS A 158 -3.81 -4.85 19.82
N PHE A 159 -3.75 -3.63 19.30
CA PHE A 159 -2.95 -2.54 19.85
C PHE A 159 -3.77 -1.30 20.22
N ALA A 160 -4.90 -1.07 19.56
CA ALA A 160 -5.69 0.14 19.70
C ALA A 160 -7.18 -0.18 19.90
N LYS A 161 -7.85 0.61 20.74
CA LYS A 161 -9.30 0.48 21.02
C LYS A 161 -10.17 1.18 19.97
N ARG A 162 -9.66 2.27 19.38
CA ARG A 162 -10.35 3.06 18.37
C ARG A 162 -9.75 2.76 17.02
N THR A 163 -10.35 1.81 16.32
CA THR A 163 -9.90 1.40 15.00
C THR A 163 -11.07 1.33 14.04
N THR A 164 -10.79 1.63 12.79
CA THR A 164 -11.68 1.42 11.65
C THR A 164 -10.84 1.36 10.38
N TYR A 165 -11.46 1.07 9.25
CA TYR A 165 -10.74 1.04 7.98
C TYR A 165 -11.50 1.75 6.85
N VAL A 166 -10.72 2.20 5.87
CA VAL A 166 -11.20 2.66 4.57
C VAL A 166 -10.35 1.99 3.51
N GLU A 167 -10.99 1.27 2.60
CA GLU A 167 -10.31 0.53 1.56
C GLU A 167 -9.56 1.49 0.62
N THR A 168 -8.33 1.12 0.29
CA THR A 168 -7.51 1.86 -0.67
C THR A 168 -8.14 1.77 -2.06
N GLY A 169 -8.20 2.90 -2.75
CA GLY A 169 -8.68 2.99 -4.13
C GLY A 169 -7.62 3.45 -5.12
N VAL A 170 -7.80 3.11 -6.38
CA VAL A 170 -7.04 3.65 -7.51
C VAL A 170 -7.88 4.66 -8.28
N ASN A 171 -7.22 5.65 -8.89
CA ASN A 171 -7.88 6.58 -9.79
C ASN A 171 -8.21 5.87 -11.12
N LEU A 172 -9.49 5.51 -11.30
CA LEU A 172 -9.94 4.73 -12.45
C LEU A 172 -9.72 5.47 -13.77
N LYS A 173 -9.92 6.79 -13.79
CA LYS A 173 -9.72 7.60 -14.98
C LYS A 173 -8.26 7.62 -15.40
N ASP A 174 -7.35 7.92 -14.48
CA ASP A 174 -5.91 7.92 -14.75
C ASP A 174 -5.41 6.53 -15.18
N LEU A 175 -5.92 5.48 -14.56
CA LEU A 175 -5.58 4.11 -14.91
C LEU A 175 -6.11 3.73 -16.29
N SER A 176 -7.36 4.04 -16.61
CA SER A 176 -7.95 3.82 -17.93
C SER A 176 -7.19 4.60 -19.02
N ASP A 177 -6.99 5.91 -18.82
CA ASP A 177 -6.25 6.77 -19.75
C ASP A 177 -4.81 6.24 -20.00
N SER A 178 -4.19 5.68 -18.95
CA SER A 178 -2.86 5.05 -19.05
C SER A 178 -2.90 3.76 -19.86
N LEU A 179 -3.92 2.92 -19.66
CA LEU A 179 -4.09 1.65 -20.34
C LEU A 179 -4.50 1.81 -21.81
N ASP A 180 -5.28 2.83 -22.15
CA ASP A 180 -5.73 3.09 -23.53
C ASP A 180 -4.57 3.48 -24.46
N ARG A 181 -3.51 4.06 -23.89
CA ARG A 181 -2.27 4.41 -24.63
C ARG A 181 -1.35 3.21 -24.87
N ILE A 182 -1.64 2.06 -24.24
CA ILE A 182 -0.82 0.85 -24.32
C ILE A 182 -1.36 -0.07 -25.39
N VAL A 183 -0.54 -0.35 -26.40
CA VAL A 183 -0.79 -1.44 -27.35
C VAL A 183 -0.31 -2.75 -26.68
N PRO A 184 -1.23 -3.69 -26.36
CA PRO A 184 -0.83 -4.92 -25.71
C PRO A 184 0.03 -5.78 -26.63
N GLN A 185 1.20 -6.15 -26.15
CA GLN A 185 2.01 -7.20 -26.78
C GLN A 185 1.59 -8.53 -26.15
N LYS A 186 0.79 -9.32 -26.86
CA LYS A 186 0.41 -10.65 -26.39
C LYS A 186 1.64 -11.56 -26.35
N ASN A 187 1.90 -12.16 -25.20
CA ASN A 187 2.96 -13.14 -25.08
C ASN A 187 2.60 -14.41 -25.85
N GLU A 188 3.59 -15.08 -26.46
CA GLU A 188 3.38 -16.35 -27.17
C GLU A 188 3.05 -17.50 -26.22
N LYS A 189 3.54 -17.44 -24.97
CA LYS A 189 3.30 -18.42 -23.92
C LYS A 189 2.39 -17.85 -22.84
N PHE A 190 1.65 -18.72 -22.17
CA PHE A 190 0.92 -18.37 -20.95
C PHE A 190 1.88 -17.74 -19.95
N THR A 191 1.58 -16.52 -19.55
CA THR A 191 2.52 -15.68 -18.80
C THR A 191 1.96 -15.32 -17.42
N VAL A 192 2.74 -15.68 -16.42
CA VAL A 192 2.52 -15.34 -15.01
C VAL A 192 3.51 -14.25 -14.61
N TYR A 193 3.04 -13.18 -13.99
CA TYR A 193 3.94 -12.12 -13.60
C TYR A 193 3.66 -11.52 -12.23
N THR A 194 4.62 -10.79 -11.73
CA THR A 194 4.52 -9.95 -10.54
C THR A 194 5.20 -8.61 -10.76
N LEU A 195 4.82 -7.62 -9.95
CA LEU A 195 5.34 -6.26 -10.03
C LEU A 195 5.70 -5.77 -8.63
N GLY A 196 6.94 -5.39 -8.41
CA GLY A 196 7.38 -4.83 -7.15
C GLY A 196 8.87 -4.99 -6.88
N ARG A 197 9.31 -4.46 -5.73
CA ARG A 197 10.70 -4.59 -5.30
C ARG A 197 11.03 -6.04 -4.95
N THR A 198 12.21 -6.49 -5.32
CA THR A 198 12.76 -7.77 -4.87
C THR A 198 13.31 -7.62 -3.45
N CYS A 199 12.44 -7.75 -2.47
CA CYS A 199 12.74 -7.59 -1.04
C CYS A 199 12.04 -8.67 -0.22
N THR A 200 12.43 -8.80 1.06
CA THR A 200 11.87 -9.80 1.98
C THR A 200 10.34 -9.78 2.02
N GLN A 201 9.72 -8.61 2.04
CA GLN A 201 8.26 -8.47 2.04
C GLN A 201 7.60 -9.16 0.85
N LYS A 202 8.17 -9.03 -0.35
CA LYS A 202 7.58 -9.54 -1.61
C LYS A 202 7.93 -11.00 -1.91
N GLN A 203 8.81 -11.63 -1.12
CA GLN A 203 9.19 -13.04 -1.21
C GLN A 203 9.60 -13.50 -2.62
N PRO A 204 10.66 -12.93 -3.25
CA PRO A 204 11.08 -13.33 -4.59
C PRO A 204 11.43 -14.82 -4.68
N TRP A 205 11.95 -15.42 -3.60
CA TRP A 205 12.21 -16.86 -3.53
C TRP A 205 10.94 -17.70 -3.71
N LEU A 206 9.79 -17.28 -3.16
CA LEU A 206 8.53 -18.03 -3.30
C LEU A 206 8.05 -17.97 -4.75
N PHE A 207 8.08 -16.79 -5.39
CA PHE A 207 7.73 -16.64 -6.80
C PHE A 207 8.65 -17.49 -7.70
N ASN A 208 9.95 -17.53 -7.38
CA ASN A 208 10.93 -18.32 -8.08
C ASN A 208 10.67 -19.85 -7.99
N GLU A 209 10.31 -20.33 -6.79
CA GLU A 209 9.97 -21.75 -6.61
C GLU A 209 8.65 -22.13 -7.30
N ILE A 210 7.66 -21.23 -7.33
CA ILE A 210 6.45 -21.41 -8.14
C ILE A 210 6.82 -21.53 -9.62
N ALA A 211 7.72 -20.67 -10.12
CA ALA A 211 8.19 -20.73 -11.50
C ALA A 211 8.87 -22.06 -11.83
N LYS A 212 9.75 -22.57 -10.95
CA LYS A 212 10.39 -23.89 -11.11
C LYS A 212 9.36 -25.03 -11.13
N THR A 213 8.26 -24.89 -10.38
CA THR A 213 7.22 -25.92 -10.27
C THR A 213 6.33 -25.97 -11.52
N VAL A 214 6.23 -24.85 -12.29
CA VAL A 214 5.38 -24.76 -13.51
C VAL A 214 6.26 -24.40 -14.73
N PRO A 215 7.13 -25.29 -15.20
CA PRO A 215 8.07 -25.01 -16.28
C PRO A 215 7.40 -24.76 -17.64
N GLU A 216 6.15 -25.14 -17.81
CA GLU A 216 5.34 -24.95 -19.00
C GLU A 216 4.88 -23.50 -19.21
N ALA A 217 4.82 -22.68 -18.16
CA ALA A 217 4.47 -21.26 -18.23
C ALA A 217 5.73 -20.37 -18.26
N LYS A 218 5.59 -19.16 -18.81
CA LYS A 218 6.58 -18.10 -18.68
C LYS A 218 6.29 -17.31 -17.41
N PHE A 219 7.34 -17.02 -16.65
CA PHE A 219 7.26 -16.15 -15.47
C PHE A 219 8.02 -14.84 -15.71
N VAL A 220 7.52 -13.73 -15.18
CA VAL A 220 8.15 -12.42 -15.31
C VAL A 220 8.08 -11.69 -13.97
N TRP A 221 9.24 -11.26 -13.46
CA TRP A 221 9.31 -10.32 -12.33
C TRP A 221 9.70 -8.94 -12.86
N ILE A 222 8.84 -7.92 -12.59
CA ILE A 222 9.10 -6.54 -12.98
C ILE A 222 9.44 -5.73 -11.72
N GLY A 223 10.65 -5.20 -11.65
CA GLY A 223 11.18 -4.46 -10.51
C GLY A 223 12.51 -5.02 -10.06
N GLY A 224 13.14 -4.38 -9.08
CA GLY A 224 14.46 -4.80 -8.60
C GLY A 224 14.69 -4.43 -7.15
N GLY A 225 15.75 -4.96 -6.55
CA GLY A 225 16.15 -4.70 -5.18
C GLY A 225 17.26 -5.61 -4.68
N GLU A 226 17.38 -5.72 -3.37
CA GLU A 226 18.48 -6.45 -2.72
C GLU A 226 18.45 -7.97 -2.90
N LEU A 227 17.32 -8.53 -3.35
CA LEU A 227 17.12 -9.97 -3.48
C LEU A 227 16.97 -10.43 -4.94
N ASP A 228 17.44 -9.65 -5.92
CA ASP A 228 17.37 -10.00 -7.34
C ASP A 228 18.02 -11.36 -7.65
N TYR A 229 19.07 -11.72 -6.90
CA TYR A 229 19.77 -13.00 -7.01
C TYR A 229 18.91 -14.23 -6.67
N GLN A 230 17.73 -14.05 -6.12
CA GLN A 230 16.77 -15.12 -5.80
C GLN A 230 15.93 -15.54 -7.02
N LEU A 231 16.04 -14.83 -8.14
CA LEU A 231 15.24 -15.05 -9.35
C LEU A 231 16.08 -15.81 -10.38
N ASP A 232 16.22 -17.11 -10.22
CA ASP A 232 17.11 -17.98 -11.02
C ASP A 232 16.39 -19.09 -11.81
N ALA A 233 15.07 -19.18 -11.74
CA ALA A 233 14.31 -20.20 -12.45
C ALA A 233 14.47 -20.06 -13.98
N PRO A 234 14.67 -21.18 -14.73
CA PRO A 234 14.99 -21.14 -16.15
C PRO A 234 13.87 -20.59 -17.06
N ASN A 235 12.64 -20.59 -16.56
CA ASN A 235 11.44 -20.04 -17.22
C ASN A 235 11.04 -18.67 -16.68
N LEU A 236 11.91 -18.01 -15.88
CA LEU A 236 11.67 -16.70 -15.28
C LEU A 236 12.54 -15.65 -15.94
N GLU A 237 11.92 -14.59 -16.42
CA GLU A 237 12.55 -13.37 -16.88
C GLU A 237 12.50 -12.29 -15.79
N HIS A 238 13.64 -11.76 -15.37
CA HIS A 238 13.73 -10.63 -14.46
C HIS A 238 13.93 -9.33 -15.25
N ILE A 239 12.96 -8.43 -15.17
CA ILE A 239 12.99 -7.11 -15.79
C ILE A 239 13.23 -6.09 -14.67
N ALA A 240 14.31 -5.31 -14.79
CA ALA A 240 14.63 -4.24 -13.85
C ALA A 240 13.48 -3.23 -13.69
N TRP A 241 13.57 -2.36 -12.69
CA TRP A 241 12.56 -1.33 -12.44
C TRP A 241 12.19 -0.56 -13.72
N LYS A 242 10.88 -0.37 -13.91
CA LYS A 242 10.28 0.35 -15.03
C LYS A 242 9.36 1.46 -14.54
N PRO A 243 9.26 2.59 -15.26
CA PRO A 243 8.18 3.55 -15.04
C PRO A 243 6.81 2.88 -15.09
N ARG A 244 5.84 3.42 -14.32
CA ARG A 244 4.49 2.82 -14.16
C ARG A 244 3.84 2.45 -15.50
N HIS A 245 3.89 3.33 -16.50
CA HIS A 245 3.27 3.09 -17.81
C HIS A 245 3.91 1.90 -18.56
N GLU A 246 5.25 1.74 -18.48
CA GLU A 246 5.93 0.59 -19.07
C GLU A 246 5.62 -0.71 -18.34
N ALA A 247 5.56 -0.66 -16.99
CA ALA A 247 5.22 -1.81 -16.17
C ALA A 247 3.76 -2.28 -16.44
N LEU A 248 2.82 -1.35 -16.58
CA LEU A 248 1.44 -1.66 -16.97
C LEU A 248 1.37 -2.24 -18.39
N ALA A 249 2.19 -1.75 -19.33
CA ALA A 249 2.26 -2.27 -20.68
C ALA A 249 2.69 -3.74 -20.72
N LEU A 250 3.74 -4.09 -19.97
CA LEU A 250 4.20 -5.47 -19.82
C LEU A 250 3.12 -6.35 -19.15
N GLY A 251 2.48 -5.84 -18.09
CA GLY A 251 1.40 -6.56 -17.40
C GLY A 251 0.16 -6.77 -18.27
N LYS A 252 -0.16 -5.83 -19.18
CA LYS A 252 -1.31 -5.96 -20.09
C LYS A 252 -1.21 -7.18 -20.99
N GLY A 253 0.01 -7.59 -21.35
CA GLY A 253 0.27 -8.79 -22.17
C GLY A 253 0.29 -10.12 -21.40
N ALA A 254 0.29 -10.11 -20.08
CA ALA A 254 0.31 -11.31 -19.25
C ALA A 254 -1.10 -11.84 -18.94
N ASP A 255 -1.21 -13.09 -18.47
CA ASP A 255 -2.46 -13.76 -18.15
C ASP A 255 -2.76 -13.71 -16.64
N VAL A 256 -1.78 -13.94 -15.81
CA VAL A 256 -1.90 -14.07 -14.35
C VAL A 256 -1.01 -13.09 -13.63
N PHE A 257 -1.55 -12.40 -12.62
CA PHE A 257 -0.77 -11.62 -11.66
C PHE A 257 -0.69 -12.36 -10.33
N ILE A 258 0.53 -12.54 -9.83
CA ILE A 258 0.78 -13.17 -8.52
C ILE A 258 1.36 -12.15 -7.54
N LEU A 259 0.83 -12.14 -6.30
CA LEU A 259 1.36 -11.36 -5.21
C LEU A 259 1.69 -12.27 -4.01
N CYS A 260 2.96 -12.65 -3.88
CA CYS A 260 3.46 -13.55 -2.83
C CYS A 260 3.79 -12.86 -1.50
N SER A 261 3.34 -11.64 -1.25
CA SER A 261 3.80 -10.82 -0.12
C SER A 261 3.54 -11.47 1.25
N LEU A 262 4.45 -11.24 2.21
CA LEU A 262 4.27 -11.55 3.64
C LEU A 262 3.13 -10.76 4.29
N GLY A 263 2.75 -9.67 3.69
CA GLY A 263 1.67 -8.78 4.10
C GLY A 263 1.72 -7.47 3.33
N GLU A 264 0.57 -6.85 3.21
CA GLU A 264 0.37 -5.55 2.60
C GLU A 264 -0.63 -4.75 3.46
N ALA A 265 -0.71 -3.44 3.25
CA ALA A 265 -1.93 -2.72 3.59
C ALA A 265 -2.98 -3.05 2.53
N ILE A 266 -2.86 -2.44 1.36
CA ILE A 266 -3.39 -2.91 0.07
C ILE A 266 -2.34 -2.54 -0.99
N ALA A 267 -1.90 -3.51 -1.78
CA ALA A 267 -0.95 -3.24 -2.84
C ALA A 267 -1.65 -2.56 -4.02
N MET A 268 -1.21 -1.35 -4.40
CA MET A 268 -1.76 -0.64 -5.57
C MET A 268 -1.67 -1.50 -6.84
N SER A 269 -0.55 -2.22 -7.01
CA SER A 269 -0.38 -3.15 -8.14
C SER A 269 -1.42 -4.27 -8.18
N LEU A 270 -1.93 -4.71 -7.02
CA LEU A 270 -3.01 -5.70 -6.97
C LEU A 270 -4.29 -5.13 -7.59
N ILE A 271 -4.71 -3.94 -7.15
CA ILE A 271 -5.92 -3.29 -7.65
C ILE A 271 -5.79 -2.94 -9.14
N GLU A 272 -4.63 -2.43 -9.57
CA GLU A 272 -4.35 -2.14 -10.98
C GLU A 272 -4.48 -3.40 -11.85
N ASN A 273 -4.01 -4.54 -11.36
CA ASN A 273 -4.10 -5.81 -12.08
C ASN A 273 -5.51 -6.41 -12.09
N MET A 274 -6.26 -6.25 -11.01
CA MET A 274 -7.70 -6.57 -11.00
C MET A 274 -8.44 -5.76 -12.08
N PHE A 275 -8.18 -4.44 -12.15
CA PHE A 275 -8.81 -3.57 -13.15
C PHE A 275 -8.40 -3.93 -14.58
N MET A 276 -7.19 -4.43 -14.80
CA MET A 276 -6.73 -4.94 -16.11
C MET A 276 -7.35 -6.28 -16.49
N GLY A 277 -8.22 -6.87 -15.66
CA GLY A 277 -8.87 -8.15 -15.91
C GLY A 277 -7.88 -9.33 -15.87
N LYS A 278 -6.82 -9.26 -15.07
CA LYS A 278 -5.89 -10.37 -14.87
C LYS A 278 -6.46 -11.37 -13.90
N LEU A 279 -6.15 -12.66 -14.12
CA LEU A 279 -6.38 -13.64 -13.08
C LEU A 279 -5.44 -13.35 -11.90
N ILE A 280 -6.01 -13.18 -10.72
CA ILE A 280 -5.27 -12.80 -9.53
C ILE A 280 -5.02 -14.01 -8.63
N MET A 281 -3.78 -14.19 -8.21
CA MET A 281 -3.40 -15.16 -7.18
C MET A 281 -2.58 -14.49 -6.10
N VAL A 282 -2.97 -14.64 -4.84
CA VAL A 282 -2.31 -13.95 -3.73
C VAL A 282 -1.99 -14.92 -2.59
N SER A 283 -0.98 -14.58 -1.78
CA SER A 283 -0.72 -15.29 -0.52
C SER A 283 -1.82 -15.01 0.52
N ASN A 284 -2.16 -16.00 1.36
CA ASN A 284 -3.10 -15.84 2.48
C ASN A 284 -2.48 -14.98 3.61
N LYS A 285 -2.27 -13.71 3.34
CA LYS A 285 -1.65 -12.75 4.28
C LYS A 285 -2.47 -11.47 4.38
N MET A 286 -2.19 -10.70 5.44
CA MET A 286 -2.81 -9.39 5.68
C MET A 286 -2.78 -8.51 4.42
N GLY A 287 -3.86 -7.82 4.14
CA GLY A 287 -4.08 -7.01 2.94
C GLY A 287 -4.56 -7.84 1.76
N ASN A 288 -3.82 -8.86 1.36
CA ASN A 288 -4.15 -9.70 0.22
C ASN A 288 -5.52 -10.40 0.38
N LYS A 289 -5.73 -11.09 1.52
CA LYS A 289 -6.98 -11.79 1.84
C LYS A 289 -8.18 -10.86 2.08
N SER A 290 -7.97 -9.57 2.27
CA SER A 290 -9.06 -8.59 2.36
C SER A 290 -9.59 -8.16 1.01
N VAL A 291 -8.76 -8.24 -0.01
CA VAL A 291 -9.09 -7.81 -1.37
C VAL A 291 -9.56 -9.01 -2.20
N ILE A 292 -8.84 -10.13 -2.10
CA ILE A 292 -9.16 -11.33 -2.87
C ILE A 292 -9.98 -12.29 -2.02
N LYS A 293 -11.17 -12.62 -2.54
CA LYS A 293 -12.07 -13.64 -2.04
C LYS A 293 -11.86 -14.90 -2.87
N ASP A 294 -11.39 -15.95 -2.21
CA ASP A 294 -11.00 -17.20 -2.85
C ASP A 294 -12.13 -17.81 -3.68
N GLY A 295 -11.86 -18.05 -4.96
CA GLY A 295 -12.83 -18.60 -5.92
C GLY A 295 -13.94 -17.65 -6.38
N GLU A 296 -13.94 -16.35 -5.94
CA GLU A 296 -14.93 -15.36 -6.37
C GLU A 296 -14.32 -14.31 -7.32
N ASN A 297 -13.20 -13.68 -6.93
CA ASN A 297 -12.52 -12.63 -7.71
C ASN A 297 -11.01 -12.90 -7.91
N GLY A 298 -10.56 -14.11 -7.59
CA GLY A 298 -9.19 -14.60 -7.66
C GLY A 298 -8.98 -15.79 -6.76
N TYR A 299 -7.72 -16.16 -6.52
CA TYR A 299 -7.33 -17.27 -5.65
C TYR A 299 -6.45 -16.82 -4.49
N VAL A 300 -6.71 -17.33 -3.30
CA VAL A 300 -5.88 -17.17 -2.11
C VAL A 300 -5.10 -18.45 -1.89
N CYS A 301 -3.78 -18.41 -2.08
CA CYS A 301 -2.90 -19.56 -2.05
C CYS A 301 -2.09 -19.61 -0.74
N GLU A 302 -1.92 -20.80 -0.18
CA GLU A 302 -1.09 -21.04 1.02
C GLU A 302 0.22 -21.73 0.68
N THR A 303 0.22 -22.60 -0.33
CA THR A 303 1.35 -23.43 -0.72
C THR A 303 1.76 -23.18 -2.18
N ILE A 304 2.97 -23.61 -2.54
CA ILE A 304 3.45 -23.58 -3.94
C ILE A 304 2.54 -24.42 -4.84
N GLU A 305 2.07 -25.53 -4.31
CA GLU A 305 1.18 -26.46 -4.99
C GLU A 305 -0.17 -25.83 -5.33
N ASP A 306 -0.71 -24.95 -4.46
CA ASP A 306 -1.96 -24.21 -4.75
C ASP A 306 -1.77 -23.30 -5.96
N TYR A 307 -0.70 -22.51 -5.98
CA TYR A 307 -0.37 -21.67 -7.14
C TYR A 307 -0.21 -22.50 -8.41
N ALA A 308 0.59 -23.56 -8.33
CA ALA A 308 0.86 -24.43 -9.49
C ALA A 308 -0.41 -25.08 -10.03
N LYS A 309 -1.30 -25.54 -9.14
CA LYS A 309 -2.60 -26.10 -9.50
C LYS A 309 -3.44 -25.09 -10.27
N HIS A 310 -3.67 -23.91 -9.68
CA HIS A 310 -4.52 -22.88 -10.30
C HIS A 310 -3.94 -22.31 -11.61
N ILE A 311 -2.62 -22.21 -11.74
CA ILE A 311 -1.97 -21.83 -13.01
C ILE A 311 -2.29 -22.90 -14.08
N ARG A 312 -2.11 -24.19 -13.78
CA ARG A 312 -2.37 -25.27 -14.73
C ARG A 312 -3.85 -25.41 -15.09
N GLU A 313 -4.74 -25.16 -14.15
CA GLU A 313 -6.18 -25.12 -14.40
C GLU A 313 -6.51 -23.96 -15.35
N ALA A 314 -5.97 -22.77 -15.11
CA ALA A 314 -6.17 -21.60 -15.97
C ALA A 314 -5.58 -21.77 -17.38
N MET A 315 -4.46 -22.51 -17.52
CA MET A 315 -3.90 -22.86 -18.83
C MET A 315 -4.82 -23.78 -19.64
N LYS A 316 -5.60 -24.65 -18.99
CA LYS A 316 -6.57 -25.54 -19.64
C LYS A 316 -7.88 -24.82 -19.94
N GLN A 317 -8.38 -24.08 -18.97
CA GLN A 317 -9.64 -23.33 -19.05
C GLN A 317 -9.48 -22.06 -18.21
N PHE A 318 -9.38 -20.92 -18.91
CA PHE A 318 -9.16 -19.62 -18.24
C PHE A 318 -10.45 -19.17 -17.52
N PRO A 319 -10.40 -18.86 -16.21
CA PRO A 319 -11.59 -18.52 -15.41
C PRO A 319 -11.94 -17.03 -15.57
N GLN A 320 -12.45 -16.64 -16.72
CA GLN A 320 -12.78 -15.23 -17.05
C GLN A 320 -13.73 -14.59 -16.04
N GLU A 321 -14.68 -15.35 -15.50
CA GLU A 321 -15.66 -14.87 -14.53
C GLU A 321 -15.02 -14.30 -13.27
N LEU A 322 -13.92 -14.91 -12.76
CA LEU A 322 -13.18 -14.38 -11.62
C LEU A 322 -12.55 -13.03 -11.94
N CYS A 323 -12.03 -12.89 -13.16
CA CYS A 323 -11.43 -11.63 -13.62
C CYS A 323 -12.50 -10.52 -13.75
N ASP A 324 -13.68 -10.86 -14.26
CA ASP A 324 -14.79 -9.91 -14.42
C ASP A 324 -15.32 -9.44 -13.04
N HIS A 325 -15.39 -10.33 -12.06
CA HIS A 325 -15.72 -9.98 -10.68
C HIS A 325 -14.64 -9.08 -10.06
N ALA A 326 -13.36 -9.38 -10.29
CA ALA A 326 -12.26 -8.53 -9.82
C ALA A 326 -12.35 -7.10 -10.39
N VAL A 327 -12.62 -6.95 -11.70
CA VAL A 327 -12.85 -5.65 -12.33
C VAL A 327 -14.01 -4.90 -11.69
N LYS A 328 -15.13 -5.58 -11.45
CA LYS A 328 -16.32 -5.01 -10.82
C LYS A 328 -16.02 -4.50 -9.40
N ASP A 329 -15.26 -5.27 -8.62
CA ASP A 329 -14.89 -4.88 -7.27
C ASP A 329 -14.03 -3.61 -7.28
N VAL A 330 -13.10 -3.46 -8.22
CA VAL A 330 -12.33 -2.23 -8.38
C VAL A 330 -13.23 -1.04 -8.73
N GLN A 331 -14.16 -1.24 -9.66
CA GLN A 331 -15.07 -0.18 -10.08
C GLN A 331 -16.02 0.28 -8.97
N THR A 332 -16.35 -0.58 -8.01
CA THR A 332 -17.36 -0.30 -6.98
C THR A 332 -16.76 -0.01 -5.60
N ILE A 333 -15.64 -0.66 -5.25
CA ILE A 333 -15.06 -0.62 -3.90
C ILE A 333 -13.68 0.06 -3.91
N TYR A 334 -12.75 -0.41 -4.76
CA TYR A 334 -11.32 -0.05 -4.69
C TYR A 334 -10.97 1.11 -5.63
N ASN A 335 -11.81 2.14 -5.67
CA ASN A 335 -11.59 3.35 -6.47
C ASN A 335 -11.50 4.60 -5.58
N THR A 336 -10.83 5.64 -6.09
CA THR A 336 -10.57 6.87 -5.30
C THR A 336 -11.83 7.65 -4.99
N GLU A 337 -12.86 7.59 -5.82
CA GLU A 337 -14.14 8.27 -5.55
C GLU A 337 -14.85 7.67 -4.33
N THR A 338 -14.93 6.34 -4.26
CA THR A 338 -15.49 5.61 -3.11
C THR A 338 -14.63 5.85 -1.85
N MET A 339 -13.30 5.79 -2.01
CA MET A 339 -12.35 6.06 -0.92
C MET A 339 -12.54 7.48 -0.38
N ALA A 340 -12.59 8.50 -1.24
CA ALA A 340 -12.76 9.90 -0.86
C ALA A 340 -14.05 10.13 -0.07
N LYS A 341 -15.19 9.61 -0.53
CA LYS A 341 -16.47 9.71 0.19
C LYS A 341 -16.40 9.14 1.61
N LYS A 342 -15.73 7.98 1.78
CA LYS A 342 -15.52 7.36 3.10
C LYS A 342 -14.60 8.20 3.98
N TYR A 343 -13.52 8.79 3.42
CA TYR A 343 -12.59 9.64 4.15
C TYR A 343 -13.24 10.96 4.60
N ILE A 344 -14.00 11.62 3.73
CA ILE A 344 -14.73 12.85 4.07
C ILE A 344 -15.67 12.57 5.25
N LYS A 345 -16.48 11.52 5.14
CA LYS A 345 -17.38 11.11 6.24
C LYS A 345 -16.61 10.82 7.52
N PHE A 346 -15.50 10.06 7.43
CA PHE A 346 -14.67 9.71 8.58
C PHE A 346 -14.10 10.96 9.27
N TYR A 347 -13.57 11.93 8.52
CA TYR A 347 -13.01 13.15 9.11
C TYR A 347 -14.09 13.98 9.81
N TYR A 348 -15.27 14.15 9.22
CA TYR A 348 -16.38 14.83 9.90
C TYR A 348 -16.84 14.07 11.15
N ASP A 349 -16.90 12.75 11.11
CA ASP A 349 -17.24 11.92 12.28
C ASP A 349 -16.18 12.03 13.39
N ALA A 350 -14.90 12.12 13.02
CA ALA A 350 -13.79 12.32 13.96
C ALA A 350 -13.85 13.71 14.62
N ILE A 351 -14.06 14.77 13.83
CA ILE A 351 -14.22 16.14 14.33
C ILE A 351 -15.41 16.21 15.29
N ALA A 352 -16.53 15.57 14.97
CA ALA A 352 -17.72 15.51 15.79
C ALA A 352 -17.57 14.65 17.07
N GLY A 353 -16.41 14.00 17.30
CA GLY A 353 -16.16 13.19 18.50
C GLY A 353 -16.85 11.84 18.53
N LYS A 354 -17.29 11.30 17.39
CA LYS A 354 -18.00 10.00 17.34
C LYS A 354 -17.12 8.79 17.69
N PHE A 355 -15.82 8.98 17.78
CA PHE A 355 -14.85 7.95 18.16
C PHE A 355 -14.31 8.13 19.60
N ASP A 356 -14.82 9.08 20.36
CA ASP A 356 -14.38 9.41 21.73
C ASP A 356 -14.85 8.39 22.79
#